data_6f7cbc91d6327579994df942a1d3b329
#
_entry.id   6f7cbc91d6327579994df942a1d3b329
#
_cell.length_a   1.000
_cell.length_b   1.000
_cell.length_c   1.000
_cell.angle_alpha   90.00
_cell.angle_beta   90.00
_cell.angle_gamma   90.00
#
_symmetry.space_group_name_H-M   'P 1'
#
loop_
_entity.id
_entity.type
_entity.pdbx_description
1 polymer ?
#
loop_
_entity_poly.entity_id
_entity_poly.type
_entity_poly.pdbx_seq_one_letter_code
_entity_poly.pdbx_strand_id
1 'polypeptide(L)'
;MKRQGLNRRQFIRNSTLLAGTALLSSWALPGVCGAAAQTGKRTAVDQVMLGKTGIKLSRLGFGAGSDNGHIQTAIGKDGFNKLIHYAYDQGITYFDTSQTYATFTWIGDAIKGLPREKLFIQSKISGKPGDVLATIDNHRKTFNTDYIDSMLVHCMTRGAWTDEWKRVMDAFNEAKEKKWIRAKGVSCHSLPALRAATASDWTEVHLVRVNPQGSYTDGEVADWSGSIHHDISPVIQEIKTTHAKGRGVIGMKIFGNGTFTDPADREKSIRFAMACKEIDAVVIGFKSGGEIDEAIERVNRALAEA
;
A
#
# COMPACT_ATOMS: atom_id res chain seq x y z
N MET A 1 -15.89 -12.65 -53.95
CA MET A 1 -14.59 -13.26 -53.74
C MET A 1 -14.52 -13.77 -52.29
N LYS A 2 -14.54 -15.07 -52.06
CA LYS A 2 -14.51 -15.71 -50.73
C LYS A 2 -13.04 -15.81 -50.27
N ARG A 3 -12.70 -15.26 -49.11
CA ARG A 3 -11.42 -15.47 -48.46
C ARG A 3 -11.42 -16.85 -47.77
N GLN A 4 -10.58 -17.78 -48.25
CA GLN A 4 -10.34 -19.08 -47.61
C GLN A 4 -9.35 -18.88 -46.45
N GLY A 5 -9.78 -19.24 -45.22
CA GLY A 5 -8.92 -19.29 -44.04
C GLY A 5 -8.02 -20.52 -44.06
N LEU A 6 -6.76 -20.36 -43.68
CA LEU A 6 -5.76 -21.46 -43.57
C LEU A 6 -6.14 -22.43 -42.45
N ASN A 7 -6.13 -23.73 -42.80
CA ASN A 7 -6.47 -24.82 -41.91
C ASN A 7 -5.28 -25.18 -41.00
N ARG A 8 -5.54 -25.54 -39.70
CA ARG A 8 -4.55 -25.94 -38.69
C ARG A 8 -3.50 -26.94 -39.14
N ARG A 9 -3.81 -27.82 -40.09
CA ARG A 9 -2.87 -28.78 -40.64
C ARG A 9 -1.80 -28.17 -41.56
N GLN A 10 -2.06 -27.02 -42.16
CA GLN A 10 -1.08 -26.32 -43.00
C GLN A 10 -0.07 -25.52 -42.20
N PHE A 11 -0.43 -25.09 -40.98
CA PHE A 11 0.48 -24.39 -40.07
C PHE A 11 1.57 -25.31 -39.51
N ILE A 12 1.24 -26.59 -39.24
CA ILE A 12 2.20 -27.55 -38.67
C ILE A 12 3.20 -28.05 -39.72
N ARG A 13 2.85 -28.03 -41.01
CA ARG A 13 3.70 -28.55 -42.09
C ARG A 13 4.81 -27.65 -42.56
N ASN A 14 4.75 -26.37 -42.22
CA ASN A 14 5.75 -25.35 -42.60
C ASN A 14 6.80 -25.07 -41.49
N SER A 15 6.76 -25.79 -40.36
CA SER A 15 7.69 -25.59 -39.23
C SER A 15 8.80 -26.66 -39.13
N THR A 16 8.89 -27.58 -40.10
CA THR A 16 9.88 -28.64 -40.06
C THR A 16 10.75 -28.65 -41.34
N LEU A 17 11.64 -27.69 -41.44
CA LEU A 17 12.82 -27.77 -42.32
C LEU A 17 13.81 -26.65 -41.97
N LEU A 18 14.71 -26.99 -41.01
CA LEU A 18 16.07 -26.45 -40.88
C LEU A 18 16.73 -27.09 -39.66
N ALA A 19 17.12 -28.38 -39.81
CA ALA A 19 18.09 -29.01 -38.93
C ALA A 19 19.40 -29.17 -39.72
N GLY A 20 20.39 -28.39 -39.35
CA GLY A 20 21.76 -28.43 -39.88
C GLY A 20 22.73 -28.32 -38.72
N THR A 21 23.41 -29.42 -38.47
CA THR A 21 24.46 -29.72 -37.52
C THR A 21 25.51 -28.64 -37.27
N ALA A 22 25.82 -28.37 -35.98
CA ALA A 22 27.16 -28.10 -35.50
C ALA A 22 27.27 -28.41 -33.99
N LEU A 23 27.97 -29.50 -33.67
CA LEU A 23 28.47 -29.84 -32.34
C LEU A 23 29.64 -28.88 -32.00
N LEU A 24 29.49 -28.05 -31.03
CA LEU A 24 30.59 -27.46 -30.24
C LEU A 24 30.16 -27.37 -28.78
N SER A 25 30.82 -28.16 -27.97
CA SER A 25 30.76 -28.16 -26.51
C SER A 25 31.29 -26.83 -25.97
N SER A 26 30.43 -26.06 -25.27
CA SER A 26 30.88 -25.01 -24.40
C SER A 26 30.09 -25.06 -23.09
N TRP A 27 30.83 -25.19 -22.02
CA TRP A 27 30.36 -25.17 -20.65
C TRP A 27 29.62 -23.85 -20.39
N ALA A 28 28.31 -23.90 -20.25
CA ALA A 28 27.51 -22.73 -19.84
C ALA A 28 27.58 -22.61 -18.32
N LEU A 29 28.17 -21.52 -17.84
CA LEU A 29 28.01 -21.02 -16.47
C LEU A 29 26.52 -20.72 -16.22
N PRO A 30 26.00 -20.95 -14.98
CA PRO A 30 24.61 -20.61 -14.69
C PRO A 30 24.41 -19.11 -14.85
N GLY A 31 23.60 -18.74 -15.83
CA GLY A 31 23.25 -17.36 -16.10
C GLY A 31 22.60 -16.72 -14.89
N VAL A 32 23.21 -15.64 -14.39
CA VAL A 32 22.57 -14.68 -13.51
C VAL A 32 21.31 -14.20 -14.22
N CYS A 33 20.12 -14.55 -13.72
CA CYS A 33 18.88 -13.92 -14.11
C CYS A 33 18.98 -12.43 -13.73
N GLY A 34 19.50 -11.60 -14.60
CA GLY A 34 19.38 -10.18 -14.52
C GLY A 34 17.88 -9.85 -14.61
N ALA A 35 17.31 -9.34 -13.54
CA ALA A 35 15.99 -8.74 -13.60
C ALA A 35 16.04 -7.67 -14.70
N ALA A 36 15.29 -7.88 -15.79
CA ALA A 36 15.14 -6.87 -16.84
C ALA A 36 14.64 -5.60 -16.17
N ALA A 37 15.44 -4.55 -16.17
CA ALA A 37 15.01 -3.24 -15.72
C ALA A 37 13.80 -2.85 -16.57
N GLN A 38 12.66 -2.64 -15.92
CA GLN A 38 11.46 -2.12 -16.58
C GLN A 38 11.82 -0.72 -17.08
N THR A 39 12.05 -0.57 -18.39
CA THR A 39 12.35 0.70 -19.06
C THR A 39 11.09 1.56 -19.29
N GLY A 40 9.97 1.20 -18.67
CA GLY A 40 8.71 1.95 -18.73
C GLY A 40 8.74 3.17 -17.80
N LYS A 41 8.04 4.24 -18.21
CA LYS A 41 7.81 5.42 -17.37
C LYS A 41 7.11 5.01 -16.09
N ARG A 42 7.67 5.36 -14.93
CA ARG A 42 7.06 5.09 -13.61
C ARG A 42 5.76 5.88 -13.46
N THR A 43 4.72 5.27 -12.87
CA THR A 43 3.40 5.88 -12.68
C THR A 43 2.84 5.69 -11.27
N ALA A 44 1.81 6.47 -10.95
CA ALA A 44 1.05 6.39 -9.70
C ALA A 44 0.41 5.01 -9.46
N VAL A 45 0.06 4.32 -10.55
CA VAL A 45 -0.70 3.06 -10.52
C VAL A 45 0.15 1.82 -10.80
N ASP A 46 1.47 1.99 -10.94
CA ASP A 46 2.38 0.85 -11.04
C ASP A 46 2.21 -0.08 -9.86
N GLN A 47 2.23 -1.38 -10.14
CA GLN A 47 2.25 -2.41 -9.10
C GLN A 47 3.68 -2.54 -8.55
N VAL A 48 3.91 -1.92 -7.39
CA VAL A 48 5.20 -1.91 -6.69
C VAL A 48 5.26 -3.02 -5.65
N MET A 49 6.47 -3.51 -5.37
CA MET A 49 6.68 -4.50 -4.30
C MET A 49 6.65 -3.81 -2.94
N LEU A 50 5.93 -4.37 -1.98
CA LEU A 50 5.91 -3.90 -0.59
C LEU A 50 7.06 -4.55 0.19
N GLY A 51 8.21 -3.90 0.21
CA GLY A 51 9.42 -4.47 0.79
C GLY A 51 9.70 -5.89 0.29
N LYS A 52 10.06 -6.80 1.20
CA LYS A 52 10.28 -8.25 0.92
C LYS A 52 9.06 -9.14 1.21
N THR A 53 7.86 -8.56 1.35
CA THR A 53 6.64 -9.34 1.68
C THR A 53 6.19 -10.28 0.54
N GLY A 54 6.65 -10.06 -0.68
CA GLY A 54 6.15 -10.76 -1.88
C GLY A 54 4.79 -10.26 -2.35
N ILE A 55 4.26 -9.18 -1.77
CA ILE A 55 2.96 -8.60 -2.09
C ILE A 55 3.15 -7.34 -2.94
N LYS A 56 2.33 -7.20 -3.98
CA LYS A 56 2.29 -5.99 -4.81
C LYS A 56 1.06 -5.17 -4.52
N LEU A 57 1.18 -3.85 -4.67
CA LEU A 57 0.09 -2.88 -4.54
C LEU A 57 0.32 -1.72 -5.50
N SER A 58 -0.72 -0.95 -5.84
CA SER A 58 -0.52 0.30 -6.60
C SER A 58 0.28 1.30 -5.74
N ARG A 59 1.21 2.04 -6.37
CA ARG A 59 2.05 3.03 -5.69
C ARG A 59 1.22 4.10 -4.96
N LEU A 60 0.11 4.52 -5.56
CA LEU A 60 -0.89 5.38 -4.92
C LEU A 60 -2.04 4.51 -4.41
N GLY A 61 -2.39 4.66 -3.14
CA GLY A 61 -3.51 4.00 -2.47
C GLY A 61 -4.64 4.97 -2.12
N PHE A 62 -5.85 4.42 -2.04
CA PHE A 62 -7.05 5.12 -1.58
C PHE A 62 -7.22 4.90 -0.06
N GLY A 63 -7.15 5.97 0.72
CA GLY A 63 -7.38 5.97 2.16
C GLY A 63 -8.85 6.26 2.50
N ALA A 64 -9.52 5.33 3.16
CA ALA A 64 -10.92 5.48 3.55
C ALA A 64 -11.11 6.11 4.96
N GLY A 65 -10.03 6.63 5.56
CA GLY A 65 -10.00 7.08 6.95
C GLY A 65 -9.71 8.56 7.18
N SER A 66 -9.94 9.44 6.20
CA SER A 66 -9.78 10.88 6.39
C SER A 66 -10.76 11.36 7.46
N ASP A 67 -10.21 11.99 8.53
CA ASP A 67 -10.98 12.34 9.72
C ASP A 67 -11.83 11.15 10.22
N ASN A 68 -11.18 10.02 10.51
CA ASN A 68 -11.83 8.75 10.88
C ASN A 68 -12.89 8.26 9.88
N GLY A 69 -12.82 8.68 8.63
CA GLY A 69 -13.77 8.32 7.56
C GLY A 69 -14.95 9.31 7.42
N HIS A 70 -15.04 10.34 8.26
CA HIS A 70 -16.16 11.30 8.20
C HIS A 70 -16.15 12.11 6.88
N ILE A 71 -14.98 12.41 6.32
CA ILE A 71 -14.89 13.06 5.02
C ILE A 71 -15.54 12.22 3.92
N GLN A 72 -15.28 10.90 3.92
CA GLN A 72 -15.84 10.01 2.92
C GLN A 72 -17.32 9.68 3.18
N THR A 73 -17.75 9.59 4.45
CA THR A 73 -19.17 9.36 4.73
C THR A 73 -20.05 10.56 4.37
N ALA A 74 -19.51 11.76 4.32
CA ALA A 74 -20.24 12.96 3.91
C ALA A 74 -20.73 12.91 2.45
N ILE A 75 -20.10 12.10 1.59
CA ILE A 75 -20.54 11.90 0.19
C ILE A 75 -21.63 10.82 0.05
N GLY A 76 -22.03 10.21 1.15
CA GLY A 76 -23.00 9.11 1.20
C GLY A 76 -22.41 7.78 0.71
N LYS A 77 -23.10 6.66 1.08
CA LYS A 77 -22.62 5.32 0.76
C LYS A 77 -22.50 5.06 -0.75
N ASP A 78 -23.51 5.49 -1.52
CA ASP A 78 -23.49 5.32 -2.97
C ASP A 78 -22.39 6.15 -3.63
N GLY A 79 -22.16 7.37 -3.14
CA GLY A 79 -21.05 8.21 -3.57
C GLY A 79 -19.70 7.58 -3.27
N PHE A 80 -19.53 7.02 -2.08
CA PHE A 80 -18.33 6.30 -1.68
C PHE A 80 -18.08 5.07 -2.57
N ASN A 81 -19.11 4.25 -2.82
CA ASN A 81 -18.99 3.08 -3.68
C ASN A 81 -18.56 3.48 -5.10
N LYS A 82 -19.21 4.49 -5.70
CA LYS A 82 -18.82 5.02 -7.00
C LYS A 82 -17.38 5.53 -7.02
N LEU A 83 -16.95 6.17 -5.95
CA LEU A 83 -15.58 6.71 -5.84
C LEU A 83 -14.53 5.59 -5.74
N ILE A 84 -14.80 4.50 -5.03
CA ILE A 84 -13.94 3.31 -4.99
C ILE A 84 -13.82 2.66 -6.36
N HIS A 85 -14.95 2.48 -7.07
CA HIS A 85 -14.93 1.96 -8.44
C HIS A 85 -14.16 2.88 -9.39
N TYR A 86 -14.38 4.19 -9.31
CA TYR A 86 -13.62 5.16 -10.09
C TYR A 86 -12.11 5.06 -9.83
N ALA A 87 -11.71 4.98 -8.56
CA ALA A 87 -10.29 4.79 -8.19
C ALA A 87 -9.71 3.51 -8.80
N TYR A 88 -10.47 2.40 -8.75
CA TYR A 88 -10.06 1.14 -9.35
C TYR A 88 -9.94 1.24 -10.88
N ASP A 89 -10.88 1.88 -11.55
CA ASP A 89 -10.87 2.09 -13.01
C ASP A 89 -9.68 2.97 -13.44
N GLN A 90 -9.23 3.90 -12.57
CA GLN A 90 -8.00 4.67 -12.78
C GLN A 90 -6.71 3.86 -12.47
N GLY A 91 -6.81 2.59 -12.02
CA GLY A 91 -5.70 1.70 -11.75
C GLY A 91 -5.23 1.67 -10.29
N ILE A 92 -5.92 2.35 -9.37
CA ILE A 92 -5.64 2.25 -7.92
C ILE A 92 -6.20 0.93 -7.42
N THR A 93 -5.31 0.03 -6.98
CA THR A 93 -5.68 -1.29 -6.43
C THR A 93 -5.47 -1.40 -4.93
N TYR A 94 -4.82 -0.42 -4.31
CA TYR A 94 -4.57 -0.35 -2.88
C TYR A 94 -5.67 0.45 -2.17
N PHE A 95 -6.39 -0.22 -1.24
CA PHE A 95 -7.41 0.37 -0.37
C PHE A 95 -7.03 0.21 1.09
N ASP A 96 -6.96 1.33 1.82
CA ASP A 96 -6.61 1.40 3.23
C ASP A 96 -7.83 1.73 4.09
N THR A 97 -8.11 0.91 5.10
CA THR A 97 -9.20 1.10 6.04
C THR A 97 -8.80 0.74 7.48
N SER A 98 -9.74 0.80 8.41
CA SER A 98 -9.61 0.37 9.80
C SER A 98 -10.99 0.10 10.40
N GLN A 99 -11.06 -0.81 11.37
CA GLN A 99 -12.32 -1.11 12.09
C GLN A 99 -12.97 0.10 12.77
N THR A 100 -12.19 1.15 13.05
CA THR A 100 -12.67 2.37 13.72
C THR A 100 -13.15 3.44 12.75
N TYR A 101 -12.95 3.27 11.43
CA TYR A 101 -13.40 4.25 10.47
C TYR A 101 -14.90 4.13 10.19
N ALA A 102 -15.57 5.26 10.09
CA ALA A 102 -17.01 5.32 9.79
C ALA A 102 -17.36 4.62 8.44
N THR A 103 -16.38 4.50 7.54
CA THR A 103 -16.50 3.80 6.24
C THR A 103 -16.25 2.30 6.31
N PHE A 104 -15.87 1.74 7.47
CA PHE A 104 -15.41 0.35 7.58
C PHE A 104 -16.37 -0.67 6.97
N THR A 105 -17.64 -0.59 7.32
CA THR A 105 -18.66 -1.50 6.80
C THR A 105 -19.00 -1.27 5.32
N TRP A 106 -18.64 -0.13 4.77
CA TRP A 106 -18.93 0.21 3.37
C TRP A 106 -17.90 -0.38 2.39
N ILE A 107 -16.69 -0.68 2.87
CA ILE A 107 -15.62 -1.23 2.01
C ILE A 107 -16.05 -2.53 1.35
N GLY A 108 -16.70 -3.44 2.09
CA GLY A 108 -17.16 -4.71 1.53
C GLY A 108 -18.15 -4.54 0.38
N ASP A 109 -19.07 -3.58 0.50
CA ASP A 109 -20.02 -3.26 -0.58
C ASP A 109 -19.30 -2.52 -1.74
N ALA A 110 -18.38 -1.61 -1.40
CA ALA A 110 -17.66 -0.79 -2.38
C ALA A 110 -16.73 -1.62 -3.27
N ILE A 111 -16.13 -2.70 -2.77
CA ILE A 111 -15.24 -3.58 -3.56
C ILE A 111 -15.99 -4.75 -4.21
N LYS A 112 -17.30 -4.89 -3.97
CA LYS A 112 -18.10 -5.97 -4.54
C LYS A 112 -18.06 -5.94 -6.06
N GLY A 113 -17.75 -7.09 -6.65
CA GLY A 113 -17.64 -7.23 -8.12
C GLY A 113 -16.24 -6.88 -8.67
N LEU A 114 -15.34 -6.31 -7.87
CA LEU A 114 -13.95 -6.14 -8.26
C LEU A 114 -13.18 -7.46 -8.05
N PRO A 115 -12.23 -7.81 -8.95
CA PRO A 115 -11.46 -9.04 -8.82
C PRO A 115 -10.54 -8.98 -7.58
N ARG A 116 -10.84 -9.76 -6.55
CA ARG A 116 -10.16 -9.72 -5.23
C ARG A 116 -8.65 -9.89 -5.33
N GLU A 117 -8.20 -10.74 -6.22
CA GLU A 117 -6.77 -11.04 -6.43
C GLU A 117 -5.99 -9.85 -7.01
N LYS A 118 -6.67 -8.87 -7.57
CA LYS A 118 -6.05 -7.62 -8.04
C LYS A 118 -6.03 -6.53 -6.97
N LEU A 119 -6.76 -6.71 -5.87
CA LEU A 119 -6.83 -5.71 -4.81
C LEU A 119 -5.78 -5.98 -3.74
N PHE A 120 -5.20 -4.90 -3.22
CA PHE A 120 -4.48 -4.90 -1.97
C PHE A 120 -5.33 -4.18 -0.92
N ILE A 121 -5.81 -4.93 0.07
CA ILE A 121 -6.63 -4.40 1.16
C ILE A 121 -5.78 -4.36 2.43
N GLN A 122 -5.56 -3.16 2.97
CA GLN A 122 -4.94 -2.95 4.27
C GLN A 122 -6.00 -2.57 5.29
N SER A 123 -5.99 -3.25 6.43
CA SER A 123 -6.85 -2.90 7.54
C SER A 123 -6.07 -2.86 8.86
N LYS A 124 -6.72 -2.39 9.93
CA LYS A 124 -6.04 -2.12 11.21
C LYS A 124 -6.93 -2.54 12.38
N ILE A 125 -6.29 -3.08 13.43
CA ILE A 125 -6.94 -3.35 14.72
C ILE A 125 -6.58 -2.24 15.69
N SER A 126 -7.61 -1.58 16.21
CA SER A 126 -7.51 -0.58 17.26
C SER A 126 -7.86 -1.18 18.62
N GLY A 127 -7.22 -0.69 19.68
CA GLY A 127 -7.41 -1.25 21.02
C GLY A 127 -6.83 -2.66 21.16
N LYS A 128 -7.13 -3.31 22.26
CA LYS A 128 -6.70 -4.68 22.58
C LYS A 128 -7.93 -5.57 22.74
N PRO A 129 -8.61 -5.97 21.64
CA PRO A 129 -9.83 -6.76 21.73
C PRO A 129 -9.61 -8.05 22.50
N GLY A 130 -10.65 -8.53 23.20
CA GLY A 130 -10.60 -9.78 23.96
C GLY A 130 -10.24 -10.98 23.08
N ASP A 131 -10.88 -11.06 21.91
CA ASP A 131 -10.60 -12.05 20.87
C ASP A 131 -10.12 -11.35 19.60
N VAL A 132 -8.80 -11.38 19.37
CA VAL A 132 -8.15 -10.75 18.22
C VAL A 132 -8.42 -11.53 16.94
N LEU A 133 -8.44 -12.86 17.01
CA LEU A 133 -8.72 -13.70 15.85
C LEU A 133 -10.16 -13.52 15.36
N ALA A 134 -11.13 -13.49 16.26
CA ALA A 134 -12.51 -13.19 15.90
C ALA A 134 -12.63 -11.78 15.29
N THR A 135 -11.84 -10.81 15.77
CA THR A 135 -11.81 -9.47 15.19
C THR A 135 -11.25 -9.50 13.77
N ILE A 136 -10.16 -10.24 13.51
CA ILE A 136 -9.61 -10.41 12.15
C ILE A 136 -10.63 -11.11 11.24
N ASP A 137 -11.30 -12.14 11.74
CA ASP A 137 -12.32 -12.85 10.97
C ASP A 137 -13.53 -11.95 10.64
N ASN A 138 -13.88 -11.04 11.55
CA ASN A 138 -14.92 -10.02 11.28
C ASN A 138 -14.50 -9.09 10.13
N HIS A 139 -13.22 -8.69 10.01
CA HIS A 139 -12.73 -7.93 8.86
C HIS A 139 -12.91 -8.72 7.55
N ARG A 140 -12.54 -10.02 7.55
CA ARG A 140 -12.69 -10.89 6.38
C ARG A 140 -14.16 -11.01 5.95
N LYS A 141 -15.05 -11.22 6.91
CA LYS A 141 -16.51 -11.28 6.69
C LYS A 141 -17.05 -9.95 6.17
N THR A 142 -16.66 -8.82 6.78
CA THR A 142 -17.10 -7.48 6.37
C THR A 142 -16.67 -7.17 4.93
N PHE A 143 -15.48 -7.61 4.52
CA PHE A 143 -14.98 -7.38 3.16
C PHE A 143 -15.32 -8.52 2.18
N ASN A 144 -16.04 -9.54 2.65
CA ASN A 144 -16.40 -10.74 1.88
C ASN A 144 -15.18 -11.34 1.16
N THR A 145 -14.12 -11.64 1.94
CA THR A 145 -12.84 -12.13 1.44
C THR A 145 -12.25 -13.20 2.36
N ASP A 146 -11.48 -14.13 1.80
CA ASP A 146 -10.79 -15.16 2.58
C ASP A 146 -9.55 -14.64 3.29
N TYR A 147 -8.99 -13.49 2.86
CA TYR A 147 -7.76 -12.94 3.42
C TYR A 147 -7.70 -11.41 3.35
N ILE A 148 -6.92 -10.80 4.24
CA ILE A 148 -6.53 -9.39 4.22
C ILE A 148 -5.05 -9.32 3.79
N ASP A 149 -4.68 -8.42 2.89
CA ASP A 149 -3.31 -8.35 2.38
C ASP A 149 -2.33 -7.81 3.44
N SER A 150 -2.73 -6.79 4.18
CA SER A 150 -1.94 -6.23 5.29
C SER A 150 -2.83 -5.91 6.49
N MET A 151 -2.47 -6.46 7.66
CA MET A 151 -3.15 -6.15 8.92
C MET A 151 -2.18 -5.43 9.86
N LEU A 152 -2.58 -4.26 10.36
CA LEU A 152 -1.74 -3.41 11.19
C LEU A 152 -2.27 -3.28 12.62
N VAL A 153 -1.37 -3.21 13.59
CA VAL A 153 -1.65 -2.65 14.91
C VAL A 153 -1.81 -1.14 14.73
N HIS A 154 -2.93 -0.56 15.18
CA HIS A 154 -3.35 0.79 14.82
C HIS A 154 -2.91 1.86 15.84
N CYS A 155 -2.32 2.96 15.34
CA CYS A 155 -2.08 4.19 16.10
C CYS A 155 -1.13 4.02 17.30
N MET A 156 0.01 3.39 17.12
CA MET A 156 0.99 3.26 18.19
C MET A 156 1.69 4.60 18.48
N THR A 157 1.71 4.98 19.76
CA THR A 157 2.23 6.28 20.22
C THR A 157 3.33 6.14 21.29
N ARG A 158 3.59 4.92 21.77
CA ARG A 158 4.54 4.64 22.85
C ARG A 158 5.64 3.69 22.40
N GLY A 159 6.87 3.91 22.86
CA GLY A 159 8.00 3.02 22.55
C GLY A 159 7.84 1.59 23.09
N ALA A 160 7.09 1.42 24.18
CA ALA A 160 6.85 0.10 24.79
C ALA A 160 5.72 -0.69 24.13
N TRP A 161 5.16 -0.24 22.98
CA TRP A 161 3.99 -0.88 22.37
C TRP A 161 4.24 -2.35 22.01
N THR A 162 5.46 -2.74 21.67
CA THR A 162 5.80 -4.13 21.32
C THR A 162 5.51 -5.09 22.45
N ASP A 163 5.82 -4.70 23.70
CA ASP A 163 5.53 -5.50 24.90
C ASP A 163 4.05 -5.40 25.27
N GLU A 164 3.51 -4.19 25.25
CA GLU A 164 2.12 -3.92 25.63
C GLU A 164 1.11 -4.61 24.71
N TRP A 165 1.44 -4.84 23.45
CA TRP A 165 0.57 -5.43 22.42
C TRP A 165 0.96 -6.86 22.04
N LYS A 166 1.84 -7.50 22.80
CA LYS A 166 2.33 -8.85 22.50
C LYS A 166 1.22 -9.84 22.19
N ARG A 167 0.12 -9.86 22.97
CA ARG A 167 -1.02 -10.75 22.70
C ARG A 167 -1.66 -10.50 21.34
N VAL A 168 -1.77 -9.25 20.92
CA VAL A 168 -2.30 -8.90 19.59
C VAL A 168 -1.31 -9.33 18.51
N MET A 169 -0.02 -9.12 18.73
CA MET A 169 1.04 -9.53 17.80
C MET A 169 1.08 -11.05 17.63
N ASP A 170 0.93 -11.82 18.71
CA ASP A 170 0.87 -13.28 18.67
C ASP A 170 -0.36 -13.78 17.88
N ALA A 171 -1.52 -13.15 18.07
CA ALA A 171 -2.71 -13.47 17.27
C ALA A 171 -2.55 -13.12 15.77
N PHE A 172 -1.79 -12.08 15.43
CA PHE A 172 -1.46 -11.80 14.02
C PHE A 172 -0.53 -12.86 13.43
N ASN A 173 0.41 -13.42 14.23
CA ASN A 173 1.23 -14.55 13.79
C ASN A 173 0.34 -15.74 13.46
N GLU A 174 -0.58 -16.11 14.36
CA GLU A 174 -1.55 -17.20 14.14
C GLU A 174 -2.45 -16.93 12.92
N ALA A 175 -2.96 -15.70 12.76
CA ALA A 175 -3.78 -15.34 11.60
C ALA A 175 -2.99 -15.47 10.28
N LYS A 176 -1.68 -15.18 10.30
CA LYS A 176 -0.81 -15.36 9.15
C LYS A 176 -0.58 -16.82 8.81
N GLU A 177 -0.36 -17.69 9.80
CA GLU A 177 -0.27 -19.14 9.63
C GLU A 177 -1.57 -19.72 9.04
N LYS A 178 -2.73 -19.22 9.49
CA LYS A 178 -4.06 -19.54 8.95
C LYS A 178 -4.31 -18.95 7.56
N LYS A 179 -3.40 -18.14 7.02
CA LYS A 179 -3.55 -17.40 5.75
C LYS A 179 -4.73 -16.41 5.76
N TRP A 180 -5.18 -15.99 6.92
CA TRP A 180 -6.21 -14.94 7.06
C TRP A 180 -5.65 -13.54 6.81
N ILE A 181 -4.34 -13.36 7.06
CA ILE A 181 -3.59 -12.17 6.66
C ILE A 181 -2.34 -12.58 5.90
N ARG A 182 -1.90 -11.74 4.95
CA ARG A 182 -0.68 -12.01 4.17
C ARG A 182 0.54 -11.34 4.75
N ALA A 183 0.39 -10.09 5.27
CA ALA A 183 1.43 -9.34 5.97
C ALA A 183 0.90 -8.73 7.24
N LYS A 184 1.79 -8.53 8.22
CA LYS A 184 1.51 -7.93 9.52
C LYS A 184 2.41 -6.71 9.74
N GLY A 185 1.91 -5.73 10.49
CA GLY A 185 2.70 -4.53 10.71
C GLY A 185 2.05 -3.55 11.68
N VAL A 186 2.42 -2.28 11.55
CA VAL A 186 2.05 -1.23 12.49
C VAL A 186 1.79 0.10 11.79
N SER A 187 0.89 0.88 12.36
CA SER A 187 0.66 2.29 12.07
C SER A 187 1.16 3.11 13.26
N CYS A 188 2.24 3.88 13.06
CA CYS A 188 2.83 4.70 14.12
C CYS A 188 2.30 6.13 14.08
N HIS A 189 2.19 6.74 15.28
CA HIS A 189 1.77 8.12 15.47
C HIS A 189 2.67 8.86 16.47
N SER A 190 3.91 8.40 16.64
CA SER A 190 5.01 9.10 17.32
C SER A 190 6.35 8.50 16.92
N LEU A 191 7.41 9.27 17.05
CA LEU A 191 8.77 8.82 16.77
C LEU A 191 9.24 7.70 17.72
N PRO A 192 8.93 7.73 19.05
CA PRO A 192 9.24 6.59 19.93
C PRO A 192 8.59 5.27 19.49
N ALA A 193 7.32 5.31 19.02
CA ALA A 193 6.65 4.13 18.49
C ALA A 193 7.25 3.65 17.18
N LEU A 194 7.64 4.57 16.29
CA LEU A 194 8.30 4.26 15.03
C LEU A 194 9.67 3.62 15.24
N ARG A 195 10.49 4.15 16.18
CA ARG A 195 11.78 3.55 16.57
C ARG A 195 11.61 2.12 17.09
N ALA A 196 10.63 1.89 17.97
CA ALA A 196 10.32 0.55 18.45
C ALA A 196 9.88 -0.40 17.33
N ALA A 197 9.08 0.10 16.38
CA ALA A 197 8.69 -0.67 15.21
C ALA A 197 9.90 -1.03 14.34
N THR A 198 10.79 -0.09 14.07
CA THR A 198 12.02 -0.30 13.30
C THR A 198 12.95 -1.30 13.99
N ALA A 199 13.03 -1.28 15.32
CA ALA A 199 13.84 -2.22 16.10
C ALA A 199 13.25 -3.64 16.12
N SER A 200 11.93 -3.78 16.11
CA SER A 200 11.23 -5.06 16.24
C SER A 200 11.36 -5.91 14.96
N ASP A 201 11.71 -7.20 15.09
CA ASP A 201 11.74 -8.13 13.96
C ASP A 201 10.36 -8.70 13.60
N TRP A 202 9.35 -8.37 14.37
CA TRP A 202 7.98 -8.81 14.12
C TRP A 202 7.30 -8.09 12.96
N THR A 203 7.63 -6.80 12.72
CA THR A 203 6.96 -5.95 11.73
C THR A 203 7.43 -6.26 10.31
N GLU A 204 6.50 -6.40 9.38
CA GLU A 204 6.76 -6.56 7.94
C GLU A 204 6.36 -5.31 7.15
N VAL A 205 5.37 -4.55 7.66
CA VAL A 205 4.82 -3.35 7.02
C VAL A 205 4.74 -2.20 8.03
N HIS A 206 5.23 -1.04 7.64
CA HIS A 206 5.16 0.19 8.40
C HIS A 206 4.31 1.22 7.64
N LEU A 207 3.24 1.71 8.27
CA LEU A 207 2.45 2.84 7.79
C LEU A 207 2.88 4.08 8.58
N VAL A 208 3.59 5.02 7.93
CA VAL A 208 4.33 6.11 8.56
C VAL A 208 3.78 7.45 8.12
N ARG A 209 3.60 8.38 9.06
CA ARG A 209 3.20 9.76 8.79
C ARG A 209 4.39 10.54 8.21
N VAL A 210 4.28 11.03 6.98
CA VAL A 210 5.40 11.68 6.29
C VAL A 210 4.94 12.78 5.34
N ASN A 211 5.47 13.99 5.54
CA ASN A 211 5.41 15.10 4.60
C ASN A 211 6.50 16.13 4.95
N PRO A 212 6.94 16.97 4.02
CA PRO A 212 8.05 17.88 4.24
C PRO A 212 7.70 19.13 5.06
N GLN A 213 6.40 19.37 5.31
CA GLN A 213 5.93 20.48 6.14
C GLN A 213 6.00 20.15 7.64
N GLY A 214 6.16 18.87 8.01
CA GLY A 214 6.25 18.43 9.40
C GLY A 214 4.93 18.41 10.17
N SER A 215 3.82 18.80 9.54
CA SER A 215 2.47 18.77 10.14
C SER A 215 1.88 17.36 10.09
N TYR A 216 1.23 16.92 11.17
CA TYR A 216 0.75 15.53 11.30
C TYR A 216 1.83 14.46 11.03
N THR A 217 3.09 14.73 11.32
CA THR A 217 4.19 13.77 11.23
C THR A 217 4.56 13.19 12.61
N ASP A 218 5.46 12.22 12.65
CA ASP A 218 5.84 11.55 13.89
C ASP A 218 6.92 12.34 14.62
N GLY A 219 6.57 12.96 15.76
CA GLY A 219 7.48 13.63 16.68
C GLY A 219 7.72 12.82 17.96
N GLU A 220 8.51 13.36 18.89
CA GLU A 220 8.80 12.73 20.20
C GLU A 220 7.54 12.55 21.04
N VAL A 221 6.51 13.37 20.84
CA VAL A 221 5.17 13.21 21.41
C VAL A 221 4.15 13.04 20.29
N ALA A 222 3.09 12.29 20.58
CA ALA A 222 1.99 12.15 19.64
C ALA A 222 1.22 13.46 19.50
N ASP A 223 1.16 14.00 18.29
CA ASP A 223 0.31 15.15 17.94
C ASP A 223 -0.83 14.70 17.04
N TRP A 224 -2.07 14.92 17.48
CA TRP A 224 -3.30 14.61 16.75
C TRP A 224 -3.90 15.83 16.07
N SER A 225 -3.49 17.03 16.49
CA SER A 225 -4.00 18.30 15.95
C SER A 225 -3.29 18.73 14.68
N GLY A 226 -2.04 18.27 14.47
CA GLY A 226 -1.16 18.73 13.40
C GLY A 226 -0.66 20.15 13.59
N SER A 227 -0.86 20.72 14.79
CA SER A 227 -0.42 22.08 15.11
C SER A 227 1.09 22.18 15.35
N ILE A 228 1.73 21.07 15.65
CA ILE A 228 3.18 21.00 15.85
C ILE A 228 3.83 20.64 14.51
N HIS A 229 4.76 21.49 14.07
CA HIS A 229 5.60 21.20 12.91
C HIS A 229 6.90 20.52 13.40
N HIS A 230 6.97 19.21 13.19
CA HIS A 230 8.13 18.41 13.61
C HIS A 230 9.26 18.44 12.57
N ASP A 231 10.50 18.32 13.02
CA ASP A 231 11.61 17.96 12.13
C ASP A 231 11.36 16.54 11.58
N ILE A 232 11.31 16.42 10.27
CA ILE A 232 11.06 15.17 9.56
C ILE A 232 12.30 14.29 9.46
N SER A 233 13.51 14.83 9.71
CA SER A 233 14.78 14.12 9.52
C SER A 233 14.86 12.80 10.31
N PRO A 234 14.45 12.73 11.59
CA PRO A 234 14.44 11.48 12.34
C PRO A 234 13.48 10.44 11.74
N VAL A 235 12.31 10.86 11.24
CA VAL A 235 11.34 9.96 10.58
C VAL A 235 11.94 9.37 9.31
N ILE A 236 12.60 10.20 8.49
CA ILE A 236 13.28 9.73 7.27
C ILE A 236 14.39 8.73 7.61
N GLN A 237 15.14 8.95 8.70
CA GLN A 237 16.16 7.99 9.13
C GLN A 237 15.54 6.63 9.51
N GLU A 238 14.41 6.62 10.22
CA GLU A 238 13.70 5.38 10.55
C GLU A 238 13.12 4.69 9.30
N ILE A 239 12.59 5.45 8.34
CA ILE A 239 12.14 4.94 7.03
C ILE A 239 13.29 4.23 6.32
N LYS A 240 14.46 4.85 6.20
CA LYS A 240 15.65 4.25 5.58
C LYS A 240 16.08 2.96 6.28
N THR A 241 16.13 2.98 7.63
CA THR A 241 16.50 1.81 8.42
C THR A 241 15.48 0.67 8.25
N THR A 242 14.21 0.98 8.25
CA THR A 242 13.10 0.04 8.03
C THR A 242 13.20 -0.62 6.65
N HIS A 243 13.38 0.18 5.60
CA HIS A 243 13.51 -0.29 4.24
C HIS A 243 14.78 -1.14 4.04
N ALA A 244 15.92 -0.74 4.63
CA ALA A 244 17.17 -1.51 4.59
C ALA A 244 17.03 -2.92 5.21
N LYS A 245 16.13 -3.09 6.19
CA LYS A 245 15.75 -4.40 6.74
C LYS A 245 14.82 -5.20 5.79
N GLY A 246 14.43 -4.63 4.67
CA GLY A 246 13.56 -5.26 3.67
C GLY A 246 12.07 -5.21 4.03
N ARG A 247 11.66 -4.34 4.94
CA ARG A 247 10.25 -4.15 5.32
C ARG A 247 9.57 -3.18 4.39
N GLY A 248 8.25 -3.37 4.18
CA GLY A 248 7.43 -2.47 3.39
C GLY A 248 7.17 -1.15 4.12
N VAL A 249 7.31 -0.04 3.41
CA VAL A 249 7.04 1.29 3.94
C VAL A 249 5.96 1.98 3.11
N ILE A 250 4.89 2.38 3.77
CA ILE A 250 3.79 3.14 3.16
C ILE A 250 3.72 4.51 3.83
N GLY A 251 3.80 5.58 3.03
CA GLY A 251 3.64 6.94 3.52
C GLY A 251 2.16 7.32 3.66
N MET A 252 1.78 7.88 4.81
CA MET A 252 0.46 8.46 5.04
C MET A 252 0.55 9.91 5.50
N LYS A 253 -0.60 10.62 5.57
CA LYS A 253 -0.69 12.05 5.90
C LYS A 253 0.10 12.94 4.92
N ILE A 254 0.21 12.49 3.68
CA ILE A 254 0.92 13.19 2.60
C ILE A 254 0.38 14.61 2.41
N PHE A 255 -0.92 14.82 2.58
CA PHE A 255 -1.56 16.14 2.49
C PHE A 255 -1.93 16.72 3.87
N GLY A 256 -1.10 16.45 4.92
CA GLY A 256 -1.31 17.02 6.25
C GLY A 256 -2.72 16.76 6.81
N ASN A 257 -3.26 15.55 6.64
CA ASN A 257 -4.64 15.20 7.03
C ASN A 257 -5.72 16.08 6.37
N GLY A 258 -5.45 16.64 5.19
CA GLY A 258 -6.37 17.52 4.47
C GLY A 258 -6.15 19.03 4.73
N THR A 259 -5.15 19.40 5.53
CA THR A 259 -4.83 20.81 5.82
C THR A 259 -4.06 21.50 4.67
N PHE A 260 -3.43 20.72 3.76
CA PHE A 260 -2.72 21.29 2.61
C PHE A 260 -3.71 21.67 1.50
N THR A 261 -4.41 22.78 1.70
CA THR A 261 -5.40 23.29 0.74
C THR A 261 -4.75 24.02 -0.44
N ASP A 262 -3.54 24.57 -0.25
CA ASP A 262 -2.77 25.16 -1.35
C ASP A 262 -2.25 24.05 -2.31
N PRO A 263 -2.51 24.16 -3.62
CA PRO A 263 -1.96 23.26 -4.62
C PRO A 263 -0.42 23.11 -4.58
N ALA A 264 0.30 24.20 -4.22
CA ALA A 264 1.76 24.19 -4.11
C ALA A 264 2.24 23.30 -2.95
N ASP A 265 1.54 23.30 -1.82
CA ASP A 265 1.86 22.44 -0.67
C ASP A 265 1.63 20.97 -1.01
N ARG A 266 0.55 20.65 -1.73
CA ARG A 266 0.29 19.28 -2.19
C ARG A 266 1.36 18.80 -3.19
N GLU A 267 1.75 19.68 -4.12
CA GLU A 267 2.84 19.39 -5.07
C GLU A 267 4.16 19.12 -4.35
N LYS A 268 4.55 20.02 -3.43
CA LYS A 268 5.77 19.88 -2.62
C LYS A 268 5.79 18.55 -1.86
N SER A 269 4.65 18.17 -1.26
CA SER A 269 4.55 16.95 -0.48
C SER A 269 4.64 15.67 -1.32
N ILE A 270 3.97 15.64 -2.47
CA ILE A 270 4.07 14.50 -3.42
C ILE A 270 5.50 14.35 -3.95
N ARG A 271 6.14 15.45 -4.38
CA ARG A 271 7.54 15.42 -4.85
C ARG A 271 8.48 14.87 -3.79
N PHE A 272 8.32 15.32 -2.55
CA PHE A 272 9.10 14.83 -1.43
C PHE A 272 8.92 13.32 -1.22
N ALA A 273 7.67 12.84 -1.19
CA ALA A 273 7.38 11.43 -0.97
C ALA A 273 7.90 10.54 -2.14
N MET A 274 7.78 11.01 -3.39
CA MET A 274 8.24 10.26 -4.57
C MET A 274 9.76 10.29 -4.74
N ALA A 275 10.45 11.29 -4.20
CA ALA A 275 11.92 11.34 -4.16
C ALA A 275 12.53 10.42 -3.09
N CYS A 276 11.76 10.05 -2.05
CA CYS A 276 12.20 9.09 -1.03
C CYS A 276 12.03 7.66 -1.55
N LYS A 277 13.13 7.07 -2.06
CA LYS A 277 13.14 5.74 -2.70
C LYS A 277 12.78 4.60 -1.74
N GLU A 278 12.85 4.85 -0.45
CA GLU A 278 12.55 3.93 0.64
C GLU A 278 11.06 3.89 1.00
N ILE A 279 10.23 4.74 0.38
CA ILE A 279 8.78 4.68 0.46
C ILE A 279 8.25 3.89 -0.74
N ASP A 280 7.71 2.70 -0.50
CA ASP A 280 7.19 1.82 -1.56
C ASP A 280 5.91 2.38 -2.19
N ALA A 281 4.99 2.88 -1.33
CA ALA A 281 3.69 3.39 -1.73
C ALA A 281 3.25 4.54 -0.80
N VAL A 282 2.27 5.32 -1.26
CA VAL A 282 1.62 6.35 -0.45
C VAL A 282 0.11 6.14 -0.43
N VAL A 283 -0.54 6.53 0.68
CA VAL A 283 -2.00 6.49 0.80
C VAL A 283 -2.57 7.89 1.03
N ILE A 284 -3.57 8.24 0.24
CA ILE A 284 -4.25 9.54 0.28
C ILE A 284 -5.76 9.30 0.35
N GLY A 285 -6.45 10.08 1.16
CA GLY A 285 -7.91 10.06 1.21
C GLY A 285 -8.50 11.02 0.18
N PHE A 286 -9.59 10.60 -0.47
CA PHE A 286 -10.26 11.33 -1.52
C PHE A 286 -11.76 11.46 -1.21
N LYS A 287 -12.37 12.54 -1.71
CA LYS A 287 -13.82 12.80 -1.66
C LYS A 287 -14.44 13.01 -3.04
N SER A 288 -13.62 13.04 -4.10
CA SER A 288 -14.09 13.19 -5.48
C SER A 288 -13.14 12.54 -6.49
N GLY A 289 -13.65 12.23 -7.69
CA GLY A 289 -12.85 11.76 -8.82
C GLY A 289 -11.77 12.77 -9.23
N GLY A 290 -12.08 14.06 -9.20
CA GLY A 290 -11.11 15.10 -9.53
C GLY A 290 -9.91 15.16 -8.58
N GLU A 291 -10.09 14.83 -7.28
CA GLU A 291 -8.96 14.70 -6.35
C GLU A 291 -8.09 13.46 -6.64
N ILE A 292 -8.69 12.38 -7.11
CA ILE A 292 -7.97 11.18 -7.58
C ILE A 292 -7.13 11.52 -8.81
N ASP A 293 -7.74 12.18 -9.80
CA ASP A 293 -7.05 12.58 -11.04
C ASP A 293 -5.88 13.53 -10.75
N GLU A 294 -6.10 14.53 -9.89
CA GLU A 294 -5.05 15.46 -9.45
C GLU A 294 -3.87 14.70 -8.80
N ALA A 295 -4.18 13.76 -7.89
CA ALA A 295 -3.15 13.00 -7.20
C ALA A 295 -2.35 12.10 -8.16
N ILE A 296 -3.02 11.40 -9.09
CA ILE A 296 -2.37 10.59 -10.13
C ILE A 296 -1.45 11.46 -10.99
N GLU A 297 -1.93 12.61 -11.48
CA GLU A 297 -1.15 13.52 -12.31
C GLU A 297 0.11 14.01 -11.58
N ARG A 298 -0.04 14.46 -10.32
CA ARG A 298 1.09 14.94 -9.51
C ARG A 298 2.13 13.84 -9.23
N VAL A 299 1.68 12.63 -8.87
CA VAL A 299 2.59 11.49 -8.65
C VAL A 299 3.31 11.14 -9.95
N ASN A 300 2.61 11.08 -11.10
CA ASN A 300 3.22 10.79 -12.40
C ASN A 300 4.28 11.83 -12.77
N ARG A 301 4.00 13.12 -12.54
CA ARG A 301 4.95 14.21 -12.80
C ARG A 301 6.17 14.10 -11.88
N ALA A 302 5.97 13.92 -10.58
CA ALA A 302 7.05 13.78 -9.62
C ALA A 302 7.97 12.58 -9.94
N LEU A 303 7.39 11.44 -10.35
CA LEU A 303 8.16 10.25 -10.74
C LEU A 303 8.94 10.42 -12.06
N ALA A 304 8.48 11.30 -12.96
CA ALA A 304 9.18 11.58 -14.21
C ALA A 304 10.42 12.47 -13.99
N GLU A 305 10.48 13.19 -12.87
CA GLU A 305 11.55 14.11 -12.51
C GLU A 305 12.51 13.53 -11.44
N ALA A 306 12.19 12.37 -10.82
CA ALA A 306 13.00 11.67 -9.81
C ALA A 306 13.79 10.51 -10.43
#